data_3a62371734a924d3733e470dd63f390c
#
_entry.id   3a62371734a924d3733e470dd63f390c
#
_cell.length_a   1.000
_cell.length_b   1.000
_cell.length_c   1.000
_cell.angle_alpha   90.00
_cell.angle_beta   90.00
_cell.angle_gamma   90.00
#
_symmetry.space_group_name_H-M   'P 1'
#
loop_
_entity.id
_entity.type
_entity.pdbx_description
1 polymer ?
#
loop_
_entity_poly.entity_id
_entity_poly.type
_entity_poly.pdbx_seq_one_letter_code
_entity_poly.pdbx_strand_id
1 'polypeptide(L)'
;MIIYCMSDIHGCLAEFEDALSLVLDDIEQGKAKLVLLGDYINGGPDNRGVLDRIMKLREHFGSDRIIALLGNHDEWVVNGSSTISNNSVYARIEEWEDESDDDEYINWLSSLPLYYVEGNTIFVHAGIDEEAGDMWEWETSEDVFTSKYPAETGKIEGLDMKVVAGHVGTAEISGNKFFHDIYFDGESHYYIDG
;
A
#
# COMPACT_ATOMS: atom_id res chain seq x y z
N MET A 1 9.38 -18.10 -5.39
CA MET A 1 9.84 -16.69 -5.45
C MET A 1 9.52 -16.07 -4.11
N ILE A 2 10.39 -15.23 -3.54
CA ILE A 2 10.13 -14.49 -2.31
C ILE A 2 9.23 -13.28 -2.66
N ILE A 3 8.29 -12.95 -1.78
CA ILE A 3 7.51 -11.71 -1.88
C ILE A 3 7.80 -10.89 -0.63
N TYR A 4 8.35 -9.71 -0.82
CA TYR A 4 8.42 -8.69 0.20
C TYR A 4 7.20 -7.78 0.07
N CYS A 5 6.63 -7.37 1.21
CA CYS A 5 5.46 -6.51 1.24
C CYS A 5 5.71 -5.32 2.17
N MET A 6 5.30 -4.13 1.75
CA MET A 6 5.34 -2.90 2.54
C MET A 6 4.04 -2.14 2.36
N SER A 7 3.60 -1.41 3.38
CA SER A 7 2.36 -0.65 3.39
C SER A 7 2.54 0.68 4.10
N ASP A 8 1.63 1.63 3.83
CA ASP A 8 1.42 2.83 4.64
C ASP A 8 2.71 3.67 4.82
N ILE A 9 3.40 3.93 3.70
CA ILE A 9 4.70 4.65 3.67
C ILE A 9 4.53 6.12 4.05
N HIS A 10 3.41 6.73 3.67
CA HIS A 10 3.00 8.06 4.10
C HIS A 10 4.07 9.15 3.98
N GLY A 11 4.80 9.23 2.87
CA GLY A 11 5.83 10.24 2.64
C GLY A 11 7.10 10.10 3.48
N CYS A 12 7.29 8.96 4.16
CA CYS A 12 8.48 8.64 4.95
C CYS A 12 9.57 8.04 4.06
N LEU A 13 10.15 8.88 3.16
CA LEU A 13 11.14 8.42 2.17
C LEU A 13 12.37 7.78 2.79
N ALA A 14 12.88 8.33 3.89
CA ALA A 14 14.11 7.83 4.52
C ALA A 14 13.91 6.41 5.07
N GLU A 15 12.80 6.17 5.77
CA GLU A 15 12.42 4.88 6.32
C GLU A 15 12.12 3.86 5.19
N PHE A 16 11.51 4.35 4.11
CA PHE A 16 11.27 3.54 2.92
C PHE A 16 12.58 3.09 2.25
N GLU A 17 13.56 3.99 2.08
CA GLU A 17 14.89 3.64 1.54
C GLU A 17 15.64 2.67 2.44
N ASP A 18 15.57 2.85 3.76
CA ASP A 18 16.16 1.91 4.72
C ASP A 18 15.55 0.51 4.56
N ALA A 19 14.22 0.41 4.46
CA ALA A 19 13.52 -0.86 4.24
C ALA A 19 13.86 -1.47 2.86
N LEU A 20 13.92 -0.65 1.79
CA LEU A 20 14.32 -1.08 0.46
C LEU A 20 15.73 -1.67 0.44
N SER A 21 16.67 -1.07 1.19
CA SER A 21 18.05 -1.55 1.26
C SER A 21 18.17 -3.02 1.69
N LEU A 22 17.19 -3.52 2.44
CA LEU A 22 17.17 -4.90 2.93
C LEU A 22 16.71 -5.91 1.87
N VAL A 23 16.00 -5.46 0.82
CA VAL A 23 15.32 -6.36 -0.13
C VAL A 23 15.79 -6.20 -1.57
N LEU A 24 16.44 -5.08 -1.92
CA LEU A 24 16.82 -4.75 -3.29
C LEU A 24 17.75 -5.82 -3.92
N ASP A 25 18.70 -6.34 -3.18
CA ASP A 25 19.63 -7.36 -3.70
C ASP A 25 18.89 -8.61 -4.20
N ASP A 26 17.86 -9.04 -3.51
CA ASP A 26 17.06 -10.20 -3.93
C ASP A 26 16.18 -9.88 -5.15
N ILE A 27 15.69 -8.65 -5.25
CA ILE A 27 14.93 -8.17 -6.40
C ILE A 27 15.84 -8.08 -7.63
N GLU A 28 17.03 -7.49 -7.50
CA GLU A 28 18.04 -7.39 -8.57
C GLU A 28 18.47 -8.76 -9.09
N GLN A 29 18.61 -9.73 -8.19
CA GLN A 29 18.96 -11.11 -8.55
C GLN A 29 17.78 -11.90 -9.13
N GLY A 30 16.60 -11.30 -9.23
CA GLY A 30 15.39 -11.97 -9.74
C GLY A 30 14.82 -13.04 -8.81
N LYS A 31 15.19 -13.03 -7.54
CA LYS A 31 14.73 -13.99 -6.52
C LYS A 31 13.44 -13.56 -5.84
N ALA A 32 13.16 -12.24 -5.85
CA ALA A 32 12.03 -11.65 -5.14
C ALA A 32 11.22 -10.68 -5.99
N LYS A 33 9.99 -10.42 -5.53
CA LYS A 33 9.12 -9.31 -5.90
C LYS A 33 8.91 -8.41 -4.68
N LEU A 34 8.60 -7.14 -4.93
CA LEU A 34 8.11 -6.21 -3.92
C LEU A 34 6.66 -5.85 -4.23
N VAL A 35 5.79 -5.98 -3.24
CA VAL A 35 4.39 -5.55 -3.30
C VAL A 35 4.23 -4.40 -2.31
N LEU A 36 3.82 -3.24 -2.81
CA LEU A 36 3.51 -2.04 -2.06
C LEU A 36 1.99 -1.91 -2.00
N LEU A 37 1.42 -1.89 -0.80
CA LEU A 37 -0.03 -2.02 -0.62
C LEU A 37 -0.80 -0.70 -0.74
N GLY A 38 -0.12 0.44 -0.95
CA GLY A 38 -0.78 1.75 -1.02
C GLY A 38 -0.39 2.67 0.13
N ASP A 39 -1.04 3.84 0.17
CA ASP A 39 -0.81 4.93 1.11
C ASP A 39 0.64 5.42 1.08
N TYR A 40 1.05 5.90 -0.11
CA TYR A 40 2.39 6.42 -0.33
C TYR A 40 2.57 7.83 0.20
N ILE A 41 1.49 8.59 0.29
CA ILE A 41 1.45 10.02 0.58
C ILE A 41 0.64 10.35 1.84
N ASN A 42 0.64 11.64 2.22
CA ASN A 42 -0.12 12.20 3.35
C ASN A 42 0.33 11.72 4.74
N GLY A 43 1.39 12.33 5.25
CA GLY A 43 1.86 12.02 6.63
C GLY A 43 3.27 12.51 6.88
N GLY A 44 4.21 11.96 6.17
CA GLY A 44 5.63 12.26 6.28
C GLY A 44 6.09 13.50 5.54
N PRO A 45 7.40 13.74 5.54
CA PRO A 45 7.97 14.98 5.03
C PRO A 45 8.15 15.02 3.50
N ASP A 46 8.12 13.88 2.79
CA ASP A 46 8.50 13.82 1.38
C ASP A 46 7.60 12.88 0.53
N ASN A 47 6.39 13.33 0.27
CA ASN A 47 5.41 12.61 -0.53
C ASN A 47 5.90 12.38 -1.98
N ARG A 48 6.40 13.45 -2.63
CA ARG A 48 6.90 13.37 -4.01
C ARG A 48 8.12 12.48 -4.12
N GLY A 49 9.04 12.54 -3.16
CA GLY A 49 10.20 11.67 -3.13
C GLY A 49 9.83 10.19 -3.06
N VAL A 50 8.81 9.83 -2.30
CA VAL A 50 8.29 8.45 -2.25
C VAL A 50 7.71 8.03 -3.61
N LEU A 51 6.84 8.85 -4.21
CA LEU A 51 6.25 8.56 -5.53
C LEU A 51 7.32 8.40 -6.60
N ASP A 52 8.25 9.36 -6.70
CA ASP A 52 9.40 9.32 -7.60
C ASP A 52 10.20 8.01 -7.44
N ARG A 53 10.43 7.63 -6.19
CA ARG A 53 11.21 6.43 -5.90
C ARG A 53 10.51 5.18 -6.38
N ILE A 54 9.21 5.04 -6.13
CA ILE A 54 8.42 3.89 -6.57
C ILE A 54 8.33 3.84 -8.10
N MET A 55 8.08 4.98 -8.75
CA MET A 55 8.02 5.07 -10.21
C MET A 55 9.36 4.66 -10.85
N LYS A 56 10.50 5.13 -10.33
CA LYS A 56 11.85 4.74 -10.77
C LYS A 56 12.13 3.25 -10.55
N LEU A 57 11.69 2.68 -9.43
CA LEU A 57 11.82 1.23 -9.19
C LEU A 57 11.03 0.43 -10.23
N ARG A 58 9.79 0.84 -10.53
CA ARG A 58 8.96 0.19 -11.55
C ARG A 58 9.52 0.34 -12.96
N GLU A 59 10.08 1.50 -13.29
CA GLU A 59 10.76 1.70 -14.57
C GLU A 59 11.98 0.79 -14.71
N HIS A 60 12.77 0.63 -13.65
CA HIS A 60 14.00 -0.15 -13.67
C HIS A 60 13.77 -1.66 -13.64
N PHE A 61 12.88 -2.15 -12.77
CA PHE A 61 12.67 -3.58 -12.55
C PHE A 61 11.45 -4.15 -13.28
N GLY A 62 10.54 -3.31 -13.74
CA GLY A 62 9.26 -3.70 -14.33
C GLY A 62 8.12 -3.79 -13.31
N SER A 63 6.90 -3.58 -13.79
CA SER A 63 5.67 -3.63 -12.98
C SER A 63 5.28 -5.06 -12.53
N ASP A 64 5.91 -6.08 -13.10
CA ASP A 64 5.77 -7.47 -12.72
C ASP A 64 6.65 -7.87 -11.51
N ARG A 65 7.65 -7.04 -11.18
CA ARG A 65 8.52 -7.21 -10.00
C ARG A 65 8.25 -6.21 -8.89
N ILE A 66 7.89 -4.99 -9.24
CA ILE A 66 7.49 -3.95 -8.30
C ILE A 66 6.02 -3.68 -8.52
N ILE A 67 5.20 -4.32 -7.73
CA ILE A 67 3.75 -4.16 -7.73
C ILE A 67 3.40 -3.02 -6.78
N ALA A 68 2.66 -2.03 -7.24
CA ALA A 68 2.15 -0.95 -6.40
C ALA A 68 0.62 -0.93 -6.52
N LEU A 69 -0.06 -0.93 -5.38
CA LEU A 69 -1.52 -0.89 -5.27
C LEU A 69 -1.97 0.51 -4.86
N LEU A 70 -3.23 0.81 -5.07
CA LEU A 70 -3.84 2.08 -4.65
C LEU A 70 -4.31 1.98 -3.20
N GLY A 71 -3.90 2.95 -2.35
CA GLY A 71 -4.44 3.15 -1.01
C GLY A 71 -5.47 4.29 -0.96
N ASN A 72 -6.15 4.47 0.16
CA ASN A 72 -7.19 5.49 0.28
C ASN A 72 -6.62 6.92 0.25
N HIS A 73 -5.46 7.16 0.84
CA HIS A 73 -4.81 8.49 0.76
C HIS A 73 -4.38 8.83 -0.66
N ASP A 74 -3.94 7.85 -1.43
CA ASP A 74 -3.60 8.01 -2.85
C ASP A 74 -4.86 8.27 -3.67
N GLU A 75 -5.96 7.53 -3.41
CA GLU A 75 -7.26 7.69 -4.04
C GLU A 75 -7.85 9.09 -3.78
N TRP A 76 -7.67 9.67 -2.59
CA TRP A 76 -8.14 11.02 -2.29
C TRP A 76 -7.49 12.08 -3.18
N VAL A 77 -6.25 11.88 -3.58
CA VAL A 77 -5.59 12.77 -4.55
C VAL A 77 -6.15 12.54 -5.94
N VAL A 78 -6.32 11.30 -6.38
CA VAL A 78 -6.87 10.95 -7.69
C VAL A 78 -8.27 11.55 -7.89
N ASN A 79 -9.12 11.53 -6.87
CA ASN A 79 -10.48 12.08 -6.94
C ASN A 79 -10.60 13.57 -6.59
N GLY A 80 -9.46 14.26 -6.33
CA GLY A 80 -9.41 15.68 -6.04
C GLY A 80 -9.84 16.08 -4.62
N SER A 81 -9.96 15.12 -3.69
CA SER A 81 -10.32 15.38 -2.29
C SER A 81 -9.10 15.75 -1.43
N SER A 82 -7.90 15.50 -1.93
CA SER A 82 -6.62 15.84 -1.29
C SER A 82 -5.58 16.29 -2.32
N THR A 83 -4.41 16.72 -1.86
CA THR A 83 -3.28 17.17 -2.70
C THR A 83 -2.00 16.44 -2.30
N ILE A 84 -1.03 16.38 -3.22
CA ILE A 84 0.31 15.80 -2.95
C ILE A 84 1.19 16.83 -2.22
N SER A 85 0.70 17.43 -1.15
CA SER A 85 1.47 18.42 -0.40
C SER A 85 2.30 17.74 0.70
N ASN A 86 3.54 18.22 0.89
CA ASN A 86 4.35 17.78 2.02
C ASN A 86 3.86 18.47 3.31
N ASN A 87 3.68 17.71 4.39
CA ASN A 87 3.20 18.21 5.69
C ASN A 87 4.24 19.04 6.48
N SER A 88 5.42 19.28 5.93
CA SER A 88 6.46 20.11 6.56
C SER A 88 6.03 21.58 6.59
N VAL A 89 6.17 22.22 7.75
CA VAL A 89 5.94 23.68 7.90
C VAL A 89 6.86 24.49 6.99
N TYR A 90 8.02 23.95 6.63
CA TYR A 90 8.98 24.58 5.71
C TYR A 90 8.58 24.38 4.24
N ALA A 91 7.98 23.26 3.87
CA ALA A 91 7.46 23.00 2.53
C ALA A 91 6.35 24.00 2.15
N ARG A 92 5.49 24.39 3.09
CA ARG A 92 4.43 25.40 2.85
C ARG A 92 4.92 26.78 2.40
N ILE A 93 6.20 27.08 2.55
CA ILE A 93 6.78 28.37 2.13
C ILE A 93 7.32 28.28 0.70
N GLU A 94 7.69 27.10 0.23
CA GLU A 94 8.28 26.85 -1.09
C GLU A 94 7.24 26.37 -2.13
N GLU A 95 6.10 25.82 -1.70
CA GLU A 95 5.03 25.26 -2.55
C GLU A 95 4.18 26.26 -3.35
N TRP A 96 4.61 27.51 -3.46
CA TRP A 96 3.97 28.49 -4.36
C TRP A 96 4.42 28.33 -5.83
N GLU A 97 5.23 27.32 -6.12
CA GLU A 97 5.74 27.04 -7.45
C GLU A 97 5.22 25.67 -7.96
N ASP A 98 4.27 25.76 -8.89
CA ASP A 98 3.91 24.81 -9.92
C ASP A 98 3.01 23.59 -9.52
N GLU A 99 1.69 23.85 -9.46
CA GLU A 99 0.65 22.77 -9.51
C GLU A 99 0.69 21.97 -10.83
N SER A 100 1.50 22.36 -11.81
CA SER A 100 1.56 21.72 -13.14
C SER A 100 2.27 20.38 -13.14
N ASP A 101 3.03 20.04 -12.10
CA ASP A 101 3.81 18.79 -12.01
C ASP A 101 3.02 17.64 -11.37
N ASP A 102 1.87 17.90 -10.73
CA ASP A 102 1.09 16.87 -10.04
C ASP A 102 0.30 15.96 -10.99
N ASP A 103 0.04 16.40 -12.21
CA ASP A 103 -0.69 15.62 -13.22
C ASP A 103 -0.02 14.28 -13.54
N GLU A 104 1.33 14.23 -13.53
CA GLU A 104 2.06 12.97 -13.76
C GLU A 104 1.80 11.97 -12.63
N TYR A 105 1.89 12.43 -11.38
CA TYR A 105 1.64 11.59 -10.21
C TYR A 105 0.17 11.15 -10.13
N ILE A 106 -0.77 12.07 -10.37
CA ILE A 106 -2.22 11.76 -10.38
C ILE A 106 -2.53 10.72 -11.45
N ASN A 107 -2.00 10.87 -12.66
CA ASN A 107 -2.18 9.91 -13.74
C ASN A 107 -1.56 8.55 -13.39
N TRP A 108 -0.40 8.55 -12.75
CA TRP A 108 0.24 7.31 -12.31
C TRP A 108 -0.57 6.62 -11.22
N LEU A 109 -0.97 7.33 -10.16
CA LEU A 109 -1.79 6.81 -9.07
C LEU A 109 -3.12 6.24 -9.60
N SER A 110 -3.79 6.95 -10.50
CA SER A 110 -5.05 6.50 -11.12
C SER A 110 -4.92 5.22 -11.96
N SER A 111 -3.69 4.85 -12.34
CA SER A 111 -3.39 3.63 -13.09
C SER A 111 -3.11 2.42 -12.20
N LEU A 112 -3.03 2.61 -10.89
CA LEU A 112 -2.69 1.53 -9.97
C LEU A 112 -3.85 0.56 -9.77
N PRO A 113 -3.57 -0.75 -9.70
CA PRO A 113 -4.58 -1.74 -9.38
C PRO A 113 -4.98 -1.67 -7.89
N LEU A 114 -6.17 -2.15 -7.59
CA LEU A 114 -6.72 -2.21 -6.22
C LEU A 114 -6.23 -3.42 -5.44
N TYR A 115 -5.88 -4.49 -6.13
CA TYR A 115 -5.38 -5.73 -5.53
C TYR A 115 -4.36 -6.40 -6.46
N TYR A 116 -3.61 -7.33 -5.88
CA TYR A 116 -2.71 -8.24 -6.59
C TYR A 116 -2.83 -9.65 -6.03
N VAL A 117 -2.78 -10.65 -6.88
CA VAL A 117 -2.82 -12.05 -6.46
C VAL A 117 -1.55 -12.76 -6.89
N GLU A 118 -0.90 -13.44 -5.95
CA GLU A 118 0.22 -14.34 -6.25
C GLU A 118 0.03 -15.67 -5.50
N GLY A 119 -0.09 -16.75 -6.24
CA GLY A 119 -0.33 -18.08 -5.67
C GLY A 119 -1.64 -18.14 -4.89
N ASN A 120 -1.57 -18.38 -3.59
CA ASN A 120 -2.72 -18.48 -2.68
C ASN A 120 -2.85 -17.23 -1.77
N THR A 121 -2.40 -16.08 -2.24
CA THR A 121 -2.39 -14.85 -1.44
C THR A 121 -2.94 -13.69 -2.24
N ILE A 122 -3.88 -12.97 -1.64
CA ILE A 122 -4.44 -11.71 -2.09
C ILE A 122 -3.70 -10.59 -1.35
N PHE A 123 -3.14 -9.66 -2.07
CA PHE A 123 -2.54 -8.44 -1.56
C PHE A 123 -3.48 -7.28 -1.86
N VAL A 124 -3.79 -6.47 -0.87
CA VAL A 124 -4.78 -5.40 -0.96
C VAL A 124 -4.42 -4.30 0.05
N HIS A 125 -4.88 -3.06 -0.18
CA HIS A 125 -4.61 -2.01 0.79
C HIS A 125 -5.36 -2.23 2.10
N ALA A 126 -6.70 -2.27 2.09
CA ALA A 126 -7.50 -2.36 3.31
C ALA A 126 -8.17 -3.71 3.54
N GLY A 127 -8.77 -4.30 2.52
CA GLY A 127 -9.46 -5.59 2.66
C GLY A 127 -10.26 -6.00 1.44
N ILE A 128 -11.02 -7.07 1.58
CA ILE A 128 -11.96 -7.59 0.59
C ILE A 128 -13.35 -7.73 1.24
N ASP A 129 -14.36 -8.11 0.47
CA ASP A 129 -15.64 -8.58 1.02
C ASP A 129 -15.51 -10.07 1.35
N GLU A 130 -15.34 -10.42 2.62
CA GLU A 130 -15.20 -11.80 3.08
C GLU A 130 -16.50 -12.59 2.98
N GLU A 131 -17.67 -11.92 3.00
CA GLU A 131 -18.95 -12.59 2.84
C GLU A 131 -19.13 -13.13 1.42
N ALA A 132 -18.45 -12.55 0.45
CA ALA A 132 -18.46 -12.97 -0.95
C ALA A 132 -17.73 -14.31 -1.19
N GLY A 133 -16.87 -14.75 -0.27
CA GLY A 133 -16.11 -16.00 -0.41
C GLY A 133 -15.30 -16.05 -1.71
N ASP A 134 -15.53 -17.06 -2.54
CA ASP A 134 -14.83 -17.22 -3.82
C ASP A 134 -15.22 -16.21 -4.90
N MET A 135 -16.27 -15.41 -4.67
CA MET A 135 -16.69 -14.31 -5.54
C MET A 135 -16.08 -12.96 -5.17
N TRP A 136 -15.18 -12.91 -4.19
CA TRP A 136 -14.58 -11.68 -3.65
C TRP A 136 -14.08 -10.71 -4.74
N GLU A 137 -13.51 -11.21 -5.82
CA GLU A 137 -12.94 -10.38 -6.90
C GLU A 137 -14.01 -9.55 -7.62
N TRP A 138 -15.24 -10.03 -7.68
CA TRP A 138 -16.36 -9.37 -8.35
C TRP A 138 -17.31 -8.62 -7.41
N GLU A 139 -17.41 -9.07 -6.17
CA GLU A 139 -18.37 -8.52 -5.21
C GLU A 139 -17.76 -7.46 -4.31
N THR A 140 -16.42 -7.43 -4.15
CA THR A 140 -15.73 -6.38 -3.40
C THR A 140 -15.78 -5.05 -4.17
N SER A 141 -16.31 -4.00 -3.53
CA SER A 141 -16.31 -2.65 -4.10
C SER A 141 -14.94 -1.99 -4.00
N GLU A 142 -14.69 -0.98 -4.85
CA GLU A 142 -13.43 -0.20 -4.82
C GLU A 142 -13.16 0.39 -3.42
N ASP A 143 -14.19 0.95 -2.78
CA ASP A 143 -14.11 1.52 -1.43
C ASP A 143 -13.71 0.48 -0.37
N VAL A 144 -14.14 -0.76 -0.49
CA VAL A 144 -13.72 -1.85 0.40
C VAL A 144 -12.25 -2.20 0.20
N PHE A 145 -11.76 -2.24 -1.05
CA PHE A 145 -10.35 -2.48 -1.32
C PHE A 145 -9.43 -1.42 -0.70
N THR A 146 -9.86 -0.14 -0.70
CA THR A 146 -9.02 0.98 -0.29
C THR A 146 -9.28 1.50 1.12
N SER A 147 -10.48 1.28 1.70
CA SER A 147 -10.91 1.99 2.91
C SER A 147 -11.66 1.12 3.91
N LYS A 148 -11.59 -0.22 3.79
CA LYS A 148 -12.32 -1.12 4.69
C LYS A 148 -11.94 -0.90 6.15
N TYR A 149 -12.95 -0.61 6.98
CA TYR A 149 -12.82 -0.47 8.42
C TYR A 149 -14.12 -0.92 9.13
N PRO A 150 -14.04 -1.64 10.26
CA PRO A 150 -12.81 -2.14 10.89
C PRO A 150 -12.15 -3.28 10.11
N ALA A 151 -10.90 -3.62 10.46
CA ALA A 151 -10.22 -4.80 9.94
C ALA A 151 -10.98 -6.07 10.33
N GLU A 152 -11.14 -6.97 9.39
CA GLU A 152 -11.80 -8.25 9.62
C GLU A 152 -10.78 -9.34 9.96
N THR A 153 -11.16 -10.29 10.80
CA THR A 153 -10.29 -11.38 11.24
C THR A 153 -11.05 -12.69 11.27
N GLY A 154 -10.34 -13.79 11.20
CA GLY A 154 -10.92 -15.12 11.20
C GLY A 154 -10.90 -15.75 9.81
N LYS A 155 -11.50 -16.94 9.74
CA LYS A 155 -11.55 -17.70 8.50
C LYS A 155 -12.57 -17.12 7.53
N ILE A 156 -12.15 -16.96 6.28
CA ILE A 156 -13.05 -16.59 5.19
C ILE A 156 -13.74 -17.87 4.68
N GLU A 157 -15.04 -17.95 4.87
CA GLU A 157 -15.80 -19.12 4.42
C GLU A 157 -15.89 -19.15 2.88
N GLY A 158 -15.61 -20.31 2.30
CA GLY A 158 -15.63 -20.49 0.84
C GLY A 158 -14.39 -19.98 0.11
N LEU A 159 -13.38 -19.43 0.81
CA LEU A 159 -12.14 -18.94 0.21
C LEU A 159 -10.92 -19.57 0.90
N ASP A 160 -10.15 -20.36 0.14
CA ASP A 160 -8.89 -20.97 0.64
C ASP A 160 -7.69 -20.12 0.20
N MET A 161 -7.71 -18.83 0.54
CA MET A 161 -6.62 -17.90 0.26
C MET A 161 -6.27 -17.10 1.54
N LYS A 162 -5.09 -16.50 1.54
CA LYS A 162 -4.66 -15.54 2.56
C LYS A 162 -4.85 -14.14 2.03
N VAL A 163 -5.20 -13.22 2.92
CA VAL A 163 -5.28 -11.79 2.65
C VAL A 163 -4.13 -11.11 3.38
N VAL A 164 -3.36 -10.28 2.68
CA VAL A 164 -2.32 -9.41 3.25
C VAL A 164 -2.76 -7.98 3.02
N ALA A 165 -2.97 -7.24 4.12
CA ALA A 165 -3.46 -5.87 4.09
C ALA A 165 -2.67 -4.93 5.01
N GLY A 166 -2.76 -3.63 4.75
CA GLY A 166 -2.30 -2.51 5.58
C GLY A 166 -3.46 -1.76 6.22
N HIS A 167 -3.45 -0.42 6.09
CA HIS A 167 -4.55 0.51 6.38
C HIS A 167 -4.99 0.59 7.84
N VAL A 168 -5.22 -0.53 8.50
CA VAL A 168 -5.62 -0.56 9.92
C VAL A 168 -4.42 -0.99 10.75
N GLY A 169 -3.98 -0.10 11.64
CA GLY A 169 -2.79 -0.31 12.46
C GLY A 169 -2.86 -1.60 13.28
N THR A 170 -1.79 -2.39 13.25
CA THR A 170 -1.70 -3.67 13.96
C THR A 170 -1.86 -3.53 15.47
N ALA A 171 -1.50 -2.35 16.02
CA ALA A 171 -1.76 -2.00 17.42
C ALA A 171 -3.26 -1.99 17.75
N GLU A 172 -4.10 -1.50 16.83
CA GLU A 172 -5.55 -1.48 16.99
C GLU A 172 -6.13 -2.89 16.88
N ILE A 173 -5.76 -3.63 15.84
CA ILE A 173 -6.26 -5.00 15.58
C ILE A 173 -5.91 -5.94 16.73
N SER A 174 -4.68 -5.86 17.24
CA SER A 174 -4.22 -6.68 18.37
C SER A 174 -4.80 -6.27 19.72
N GLY A 175 -5.39 -5.06 19.82
CA GLY A 175 -5.81 -4.47 21.10
C GLY A 175 -4.65 -4.09 22.01
N ASN A 176 -3.42 -4.10 21.50
CA ASN A 176 -2.20 -3.76 22.25
C ASN A 176 -1.47 -2.57 21.58
N LYS A 177 -1.60 -1.39 22.16
CA LYS A 177 -1.02 -0.13 21.63
C LYS A 177 0.51 -0.13 21.45
N PHE A 178 1.22 -1.14 21.91
CA PHE A 178 2.65 -1.31 21.74
C PHE A 178 3.00 -2.41 20.72
N PHE A 179 2.00 -3.00 20.07
CA PHE A 179 2.22 -4.00 19.05
C PHE A 179 2.42 -3.29 17.69
N HIS A 180 3.57 -3.51 17.08
CA HIS A 180 3.96 -2.92 15.79
C HIS A 180 4.59 -3.96 14.85
N ASP A 181 4.35 -5.23 15.14
CA ASP A 181 4.78 -6.33 14.27
C ASP A 181 3.65 -6.73 13.32
N ILE A 182 3.95 -7.61 12.38
CA ILE A 182 2.94 -8.24 11.53
C ILE A 182 1.92 -8.96 12.40
N TYR A 183 0.64 -8.61 12.24
CA TYR A 183 -0.45 -9.30 12.90
C TYR A 183 -0.98 -10.41 12.00
N PHE A 184 -0.96 -11.65 12.48
CA PHE A 184 -1.62 -12.80 11.84
C PHE A 184 -2.74 -13.28 12.74
N ASP A 185 -3.95 -13.39 12.22
CA ASP A 185 -5.14 -13.79 12.96
C ASP A 185 -5.22 -15.30 13.27
N GLY A 186 -4.27 -16.10 12.76
CA GLY A 186 -4.25 -17.55 12.89
C GLY A 186 -5.03 -18.29 11.80
N GLU A 187 -5.77 -17.58 10.95
CA GLU A 187 -6.66 -18.13 9.94
C GLU A 187 -6.35 -17.55 8.53
N SER A 188 -6.97 -16.46 8.14
CA SER A 188 -6.91 -15.97 6.76
C SER A 188 -6.13 -14.67 6.56
N HIS A 189 -5.98 -13.82 7.60
CA HIS A 189 -5.53 -12.44 7.43
C HIS A 189 -4.17 -12.15 8.04
N TYR A 190 -3.36 -11.43 7.28
CA TYR A 190 -2.14 -10.76 7.72
C TYR A 190 -2.30 -9.26 7.58
N TYR A 191 -2.05 -8.50 8.65
CA TYR A 191 -2.02 -7.05 8.65
C TYR A 191 -0.60 -6.57 8.94
N ILE A 192 -0.12 -5.60 8.15
CA ILE A 192 1.28 -5.19 8.17
C ILE A 192 1.50 -3.69 8.42
N ASP A 193 0.45 -2.92 8.71
CA ASP A 193 0.54 -1.52 9.13
C ASP A 193 0.86 -1.46 10.63
N GLY A 194 2.18 -1.38 10.96
CA GLY A 194 2.73 -1.54 12.31
C GLY A 194 3.45 -0.35 12.91
#